data_6b2a2d80b68b87ab346af7f243ca1454
#
_entry.id   6b2a2d80b68b87ab346af7f243ca1454
#
_cell.length_a   1.000
_cell.length_b   1.000
_cell.length_c   1.000
_cell.angle_alpha   90.00
_cell.angle_beta   90.00
_cell.angle_gamma   90.00
#
_symmetry.space_group_name_H-M   'P 1'
#
loop_
_entity.id
_entity.type
_entity.pdbx_description
1 polymer ?
#
loop_
_entity_poly.entity_id
_entity_poly.type
_entity_poly.pdbx_seq_one_letter_code
_entity_poly.pdbx_strand_id
1 'polypeptide(L)'
;VSSDGAVLYNVKLWCDTSTLEECKELTRLYGGQEALINDIRNPILPGYTASKILWLKKHHRDIFDKTSYVMLPHDYINYYLTGIVSMERGDASGTGLMDIRKGTWSEKLCSIIDDSLKEKLPRTIKEPGILGSILPSIASRFGLSADVQVATGGGDNMMGAIGTASVSDGCLTLSLGTSGTLFVSSSKPAIDPFGALAAFCSSHGSWLPLLCTMNCTVASESVRKFLDLDVKEFDDIARKAPVGSEGVLLLPFFNGERIPNLPNGKGTFTGLTPENMKKENIARASLEGVSFEFLLGLESFKQSSVECKTISLTGGGANSAIWRE
;
A
#
# COMPACT_ATOMS: atom_id res chain seq x y z
N VAL A 1 -4.84 8.01 -20.56
CA VAL A 1 -4.45 9.13 -21.44
C VAL A 1 -4.69 8.76 -22.89
N SER A 2 -4.87 9.78 -23.74
CA SER A 2 -4.97 9.64 -25.20
C SER A 2 -3.60 9.37 -25.86
N SER A 3 -3.59 9.14 -27.16
CA SER A 3 -2.36 8.89 -27.93
C SER A 3 -1.37 10.06 -27.95
N ASP A 4 -1.86 11.27 -27.78
CA ASP A 4 -1.06 12.50 -27.66
C ASP A 4 -0.70 12.87 -26.21
N GLY A 5 -1.05 12.01 -25.25
CA GLY A 5 -0.71 12.18 -23.84
C GLY A 5 -1.68 13.05 -23.04
N ALA A 6 -2.82 13.45 -23.60
CA ALA A 6 -3.81 14.21 -22.83
C ALA A 6 -4.52 13.33 -21.80
N VAL A 7 -4.70 13.87 -20.58
CA VAL A 7 -5.47 13.21 -19.52
C VAL A 7 -6.95 13.26 -19.87
N LEU A 8 -7.61 12.10 -19.93
CA LEU A 8 -9.00 11.96 -20.38
C LEU A 8 -10.02 11.94 -19.26
N TYR A 9 -9.60 11.60 -18.03
CA TYR A 9 -10.49 11.46 -16.89
C TYR A 9 -9.77 11.76 -15.58
N ASN A 10 -10.52 12.19 -14.56
CA ASN A 10 -9.98 12.39 -13.21
C ASN A 10 -9.56 11.06 -12.58
N VAL A 11 -8.39 11.05 -11.94
CA VAL A 11 -7.83 9.84 -11.34
C VAL A 11 -8.61 9.46 -10.08
N LYS A 12 -9.06 8.21 -10.01
CA LYS A 12 -9.56 7.62 -8.75
C LYS A 12 -8.37 7.29 -7.85
N LEU A 13 -8.37 7.84 -6.63
CA LEU A 13 -7.29 7.65 -5.67
C LEU A 13 -7.22 6.21 -5.15
N TRP A 14 -6.10 5.82 -4.58
CA TRP A 14 -5.89 4.50 -3.97
C TRP A 14 -6.89 4.18 -2.83
N CYS A 15 -7.36 5.20 -2.11
CA CYS A 15 -8.36 5.08 -1.04
C CYS A 15 -9.81 5.17 -1.53
N ASP A 16 -10.05 5.37 -2.84
CA ASP A 16 -11.40 5.39 -3.43
C ASP A 16 -11.98 3.98 -3.47
N THR A 17 -13.05 3.75 -2.70
CA THR A 17 -13.73 2.45 -2.57
C THR A 17 -14.92 2.29 -3.51
N SER A 18 -15.17 3.23 -4.42
CA SER A 18 -16.34 3.23 -5.30
C SER A 18 -16.38 2.09 -6.33
N THR A 19 -15.30 1.29 -6.44
CA THR A 19 -15.18 0.16 -7.38
C THR A 19 -15.34 -1.21 -6.71
N LEU A 20 -16.00 -1.28 -5.55
CA LEU A 20 -16.16 -2.54 -4.81
C LEU A 20 -16.93 -3.60 -5.60
N GLU A 21 -17.94 -3.20 -6.36
CA GLU A 21 -18.71 -4.14 -7.18
C GLU A 21 -17.88 -4.69 -8.35
N GLU A 22 -17.01 -3.87 -8.95
CA GLU A 22 -16.06 -4.30 -9.98
C GLU A 22 -15.01 -5.28 -9.42
N CYS A 23 -14.59 -5.10 -8.16
CA CYS A 23 -13.71 -6.07 -7.50
C CYS A 23 -14.39 -7.44 -7.36
N LYS A 24 -15.63 -7.48 -6.89
CA LYS A 24 -16.41 -8.71 -6.76
C LYS A 24 -16.62 -9.38 -8.12
N GLU A 25 -16.99 -8.59 -9.13
CA GLU A 25 -17.20 -9.07 -10.50
C GLU A 25 -15.93 -9.69 -11.08
N LEU A 26 -14.79 -8.97 -11.03
CA LEU A 26 -13.50 -9.48 -11.51
C LEU A 26 -13.08 -10.76 -10.78
N THR A 27 -13.21 -10.78 -9.45
CA THR A 27 -12.89 -11.95 -8.64
C THR A 27 -13.73 -13.16 -9.07
N ARG A 28 -15.05 -12.97 -9.24
CA ARG A 28 -15.95 -14.04 -9.70
C ARG A 28 -15.61 -14.53 -11.10
N LEU A 29 -15.40 -13.60 -12.05
CA LEU A 29 -15.10 -13.95 -13.45
C LEU A 29 -13.73 -14.63 -13.60
N TYR A 30 -12.79 -14.31 -12.73
CA TYR A 30 -11.48 -14.94 -12.74
C TYR A 30 -11.49 -16.40 -12.24
N GLY A 31 -12.46 -16.76 -11.43
CA GLY A 31 -12.61 -18.09 -10.82
C GLY A 31 -12.45 -18.09 -9.30
N GLY A 32 -12.62 -16.93 -8.66
CA GLY A 32 -12.54 -16.75 -7.21
C GLY A 32 -11.21 -16.20 -6.71
N GLN A 33 -11.15 -15.84 -5.42
CA GLN A 33 -9.97 -15.25 -4.80
C GLN A 33 -8.77 -16.21 -4.80
N GLU A 34 -9.02 -17.49 -4.56
CA GLU A 34 -7.97 -18.51 -4.56
C GLU A 34 -7.26 -18.59 -5.93
N ALA A 35 -8.03 -18.54 -7.04
CA ALA A 35 -7.47 -18.54 -8.38
C ALA A 35 -6.61 -17.28 -8.64
N LEU A 36 -7.07 -16.10 -8.20
CA LEU A 36 -6.28 -14.86 -8.29
C LEU A 36 -4.97 -14.98 -7.52
N ILE A 37 -5.02 -15.41 -6.26
CA ILE A 37 -3.82 -15.56 -5.43
C ILE A 37 -2.87 -16.61 -6.03
N ASN A 38 -3.38 -17.71 -6.55
CA ASN A 38 -2.55 -18.74 -7.18
C ASN A 38 -1.89 -18.26 -8.47
N ASP A 39 -2.58 -17.47 -9.28
CA ASP A 39 -2.10 -17.04 -10.60
C ASP A 39 -1.29 -15.75 -10.55
N ILE A 40 -1.81 -14.68 -9.91
CA ILE A 40 -1.20 -13.34 -9.92
C ILE A 40 -0.67 -12.88 -8.56
N ARG A 41 -0.90 -13.65 -7.49
CA ARG A 41 -0.44 -13.43 -6.10
C ARG A 41 -1.12 -12.28 -5.34
N ASN A 42 -2.11 -11.64 -5.91
CA ASN A 42 -2.88 -10.57 -5.26
C ASN A 42 -4.39 -10.80 -5.42
N PRO A 43 -5.20 -10.44 -4.43
CA PRO A 43 -6.63 -10.24 -4.63
C PRO A 43 -6.88 -8.98 -5.47
N ILE A 44 -8.09 -8.77 -5.95
CA ILE A 44 -8.51 -7.51 -6.57
C ILE A 44 -9.17 -6.63 -5.50
N LEU A 45 -8.56 -5.50 -5.20
CA LEU A 45 -9.04 -4.54 -4.20
C LEU A 45 -9.47 -3.20 -4.84
N PRO A 46 -10.37 -2.42 -4.21
CA PRO A 46 -10.83 -1.15 -4.75
C PRO A 46 -9.70 -0.13 -5.00
N GLY A 47 -8.63 -0.19 -4.19
CA GLY A 47 -7.44 0.63 -4.38
C GLY A 47 -6.66 0.33 -5.66
N TYR A 48 -6.83 -0.86 -6.24
CA TYR A 48 -6.05 -1.32 -7.39
C TYR A 48 -6.62 -0.84 -8.72
N THR A 49 -5.75 -0.75 -9.72
CA THR A 49 -6.07 -0.20 -11.05
C THR A 49 -7.05 -1.06 -11.82
N ALA A 50 -6.99 -2.39 -11.67
CA ALA A 50 -7.85 -3.33 -12.40
C ALA A 50 -9.36 -3.02 -12.26
N SER A 51 -9.83 -2.83 -11.02
CA SER A 51 -11.24 -2.51 -10.75
C SER A 51 -11.64 -1.13 -11.28
N LYS A 52 -10.72 -0.17 -11.24
CA LYS A 52 -10.96 1.20 -11.74
C LYS A 52 -11.08 1.24 -13.26
N ILE A 53 -10.31 0.43 -13.97
CA ILE A 53 -10.42 0.29 -15.43
C ILE A 53 -11.77 -0.32 -15.81
N LEU A 54 -12.19 -1.39 -15.14
CA LEU A 54 -13.51 -1.98 -15.39
C LEU A 54 -14.63 -0.98 -15.11
N TRP A 55 -14.52 -0.24 -14.00
CA TRP A 55 -15.47 0.83 -13.66
C TRP A 55 -15.52 1.89 -14.77
N LEU A 56 -14.38 2.38 -15.24
CA LEU A 56 -14.31 3.37 -16.33
C LEU A 56 -14.98 2.83 -17.61
N LYS A 57 -14.70 1.58 -17.97
CA LYS A 57 -15.32 0.92 -19.13
C LYS A 57 -16.84 0.87 -19.01
N LYS A 58 -17.38 0.60 -17.82
CA LYS A 58 -18.83 0.46 -17.59
C LYS A 58 -19.56 1.81 -17.56
N HIS A 59 -18.94 2.82 -16.96
CA HIS A 59 -19.61 4.09 -16.70
C HIS A 59 -19.23 5.21 -17.68
N HIS A 60 -18.10 5.07 -18.39
CA HIS A 60 -17.56 6.06 -19.33
C HIS A 60 -16.93 5.36 -20.53
N ARG A 61 -17.72 4.59 -21.24
CA ARG A 61 -17.28 3.77 -22.39
C ARG A 61 -16.57 4.60 -23.47
N ASP A 62 -17.06 5.79 -23.76
CA ASP A 62 -16.46 6.72 -24.73
C ASP A 62 -15.05 7.17 -24.33
N ILE A 63 -14.81 7.34 -23.04
CA ILE A 63 -13.48 7.68 -22.50
C ILE A 63 -12.57 6.45 -22.56
N PHE A 64 -13.08 5.27 -22.17
CA PHE A 64 -12.32 4.02 -22.25
C PHE A 64 -11.87 3.73 -23.70
N ASP A 65 -12.74 3.93 -24.68
CA ASP A 65 -12.44 3.68 -26.09
C ASP A 65 -11.38 4.66 -26.64
N LYS A 66 -11.40 5.93 -26.19
CA LYS A 66 -10.37 6.94 -26.53
C LYS A 66 -9.05 6.75 -25.81
N THR A 67 -9.01 5.93 -24.75
CA THR A 67 -7.80 5.69 -23.98
C THR A 67 -6.79 4.90 -24.80
N SER A 68 -5.61 5.46 -24.98
CA SER A 68 -4.48 4.81 -25.62
C SER A 68 -3.51 4.21 -24.61
N TYR A 69 -3.33 4.87 -23.46
CA TYR A 69 -2.43 4.40 -22.40
C TYR A 69 -3.07 4.52 -21.03
N VAL A 70 -2.92 3.46 -20.22
CA VAL A 70 -3.21 3.47 -18.77
C VAL A 70 -1.88 3.60 -18.06
N MET A 71 -1.74 4.64 -17.23
CA MET A 71 -0.53 4.94 -16.46
C MET A 71 -0.92 5.28 -15.02
N LEU A 72 -0.06 4.95 -14.07
CA LEU A 72 -0.14 5.48 -12.72
C LEU A 72 0.44 6.92 -12.70
N PRO A 73 0.13 7.73 -11.67
CA PRO A 73 0.59 9.13 -11.63
C PRO A 73 2.10 9.29 -11.81
N HIS A 74 2.90 8.44 -11.16
CA HIS A 74 4.35 8.48 -11.25
C HIS A 74 4.84 8.12 -12.68
N ASP A 75 4.23 7.11 -13.33
CA ASP A 75 4.57 6.74 -14.70
C ASP A 75 4.17 7.83 -15.70
N TYR A 76 3.05 8.53 -15.43
CA TYR A 76 2.65 9.68 -16.23
C TYR A 76 3.66 10.84 -16.12
N ILE A 77 4.21 11.10 -14.95
CA ILE A 77 5.29 12.08 -14.78
C ILE A 77 6.54 11.65 -15.57
N ASN A 78 6.91 10.39 -15.50
CA ASN A 78 8.01 9.84 -16.30
C ASN A 78 7.78 10.00 -17.80
N TYR A 79 6.56 9.70 -18.26
CA TYR A 79 6.16 9.92 -19.65
C TYR A 79 6.24 11.40 -20.02
N TYR A 80 5.74 12.30 -19.20
CA TYR A 80 5.80 13.75 -19.41
C TYR A 80 7.24 14.25 -19.52
N LEU A 81 8.15 13.72 -18.74
CA LEU A 81 9.56 14.10 -18.73
C LEU A 81 10.34 13.53 -19.93
N THR A 82 10.01 12.32 -20.37
CA THR A 82 10.84 11.54 -21.31
C THR A 82 10.15 11.21 -22.65
N GLY A 83 8.83 11.26 -22.70
CA GLY A 83 8.03 10.73 -23.82
C GLY A 83 7.94 9.20 -23.86
N ILE A 84 8.51 8.49 -22.87
CA ILE A 84 8.55 7.03 -22.84
C ILE A 84 7.33 6.49 -22.07
N VAL A 85 6.52 5.66 -22.74
CA VAL A 85 5.40 4.93 -22.12
C VAL A 85 5.94 3.67 -21.46
N SER A 86 5.96 3.65 -20.15
CA SER A 86 6.40 2.51 -19.36
C SER A 86 5.67 2.49 -18.01
N MET A 87 5.79 1.40 -17.26
CA MET A 87 5.37 1.30 -15.87
C MET A 87 6.51 0.64 -15.09
N GLU A 88 6.81 1.17 -13.92
CA GLU A 88 7.83 0.58 -13.05
C GLU A 88 7.27 -0.68 -12.38
N ARG A 89 8.14 -1.67 -12.12
CA ARG A 89 7.74 -3.01 -11.67
C ARG A 89 7.04 -3.01 -10.30
N GLY A 90 7.50 -2.19 -9.37
CA GLY A 90 6.87 -2.06 -8.05
C GLY A 90 5.43 -1.57 -8.17
N ASP A 91 5.23 -0.47 -8.90
CA ASP A 91 3.90 0.09 -9.17
C ASP A 91 3.03 -0.85 -10.02
N ALA A 92 3.60 -1.48 -11.05
CA ALA A 92 2.88 -2.47 -11.87
C ALA A 92 2.31 -3.61 -11.03
N SER A 93 3.04 -4.05 -10.00
CA SER A 93 2.61 -5.10 -9.07
C SER A 93 1.39 -4.71 -8.22
N GLY A 94 1.19 -3.42 -7.98
CA GLY A 94 0.04 -2.86 -7.25
C GLY A 94 -1.21 -2.63 -8.11
N THR A 95 -1.12 -2.87 -9.42
CA THR A 95 -2.27 -2.66 -10.33
C THR A 95 -3.36 -3.73 -10.21
N GLY A 96 -3.01 -4.91 -9.69
CA GLY A 96 -3.85 -6.10 -9.76
C GLY A 96 -3.90 -6.76 -11.15
N LEU A 97 -3.09 -6.29 -12.11
CA LEU A 97 -3.07 -6.79 -13.49
C LEU A 97 -1.81 -7.59 -13.81
N MET A 98 -0.77 -7.54 -12.98
CA MET A 98 0.51 -8.19 -13.22
C MET A 98 0.59 -9.58 -12.57
N ASP A 99 1.04 -10.60 -13.31
CA ASP A 99 1.58 -11.83 -12.70
C ASP A 99 2.94 -11.48 -12.09
N ILE A 100 2.99 -11.41 -10.78
CA ILE A 100 4.16 -10.94 -10.02
C ILE A 100 5.39 -11.84 -10.22
N ARG A 101 5.19 -13.14 -10.45
CA ARG A 101 6.28 -14.09 -10.68
C ARG A 101 6.94 -13.90 -12.03
N LYS A 102 6.10 -13.65 -13.05
CA LYS A 102 6.57 -13.47 -14.43
C LYS A 102 7.01 -12.05 -14.74
N GLY A 103 6.54 -11.06 -13.94
CA GLY A 103 6.76 -9.65 -14.24
C GLY A 103 6.06 -9.19 -15.51
N THR A 104 4.93 -9.82 -15.88
CA THR A 104 4.17 -9.52 -17.10
C THR A 104 2.69 -9.33 -16.80
N TRP A 105 1.99 -8.61 -17.67
CA TRP A 105 0.54 -8.47 -17.56
C TRP A 105 -0.17 -9.81 -17.66
N SER A 106 -1.18 -10.02 -16.81
CA SER A 106 -2.04 -11.22 -16.85
C SER A 106 -2.97 -11.14 -18.07
N GLU A 107 -2.71 -11.93 -19.10
CA GLU A 107 -3.54 -11.98 -20.29
C GLU A 107 -5.00 -12.32 -19.96
N LYS A 108 -5.20 -13.32 -19.09
CA LYS A 108 -6.53 -13.74 -18.65
C LYS A 108 -7.30 -12.59 -18.00
N LEU A 109 -6.68 -11.83 -17.10
CA LEU A 109 -7.37 -10.73 -16.42
C LEU A 109 -7.61 -9.55 -17.34
N CYS A 110 -6.66 -9.23 -18.22
CA CYS A 110 -6.85 -8.21 -19.24
C CYS A 110 -8.05 -8.54 -20.14
N SER A 111 -8.16 -9.77 -20.65
CA SER A 111 -9.29 -10.19 -21.49
C SER A 111 -10.63 -10.22 -20.74
N ILE A 112 -10.64 -10.55 -19.46
CA ILE A 112 -11.86 -10.45 -18.63
C ILE A 112 -12.38 -9.00 -18.57
N ILE A 113 -11.48 -8.03 -18.49
CA ILE A 113 -11.86 -6.61 -18.48
C ILE A 113 -12.24 -6.14 -19.90
N ASP A 114 -11.32 -6.31 -20.84
CA ASP A 114 -11.54 -5.99 -22.26
C ASP A 114 -10.38 -6.56 -23.10
N ASP A 115 -10.68 -7.14 -24.27
CA ASP A 115 -9.66 -7.71 -25.16
C ASP A 115 -8.64 -6.67 -25.64
N SER A 116 -9.05 -5.39 -25.73
CA SER A 116 -8.14 -4.29 -26.10
C SER A 116 -7.26 -3.79 -24.98
N LEU A 117 -7.50 -4.20 -23.72
CA LEU A 117 -6.83 -3.63 -22.56
C LEU A 117 -5.31 -3.84 -22.60
N LYS A 118 -4.87 -5.02 -23.03
CA LYS A 118 -3.43 -5.33 -23.10
C LYS A 118 -2.67 -4.34 -23.99
N GLU A 119 -3.29 -3.82 -25.03
CA GLU A 119 -2.69 -2.83 -25.92
C GLU A 119 -2.66 -1.42 -25.31
N LYS A 120 -3.54 -1.15 -24.33
CA LYS A 120 -3.62 0.10 -23.59
C LYS A 120 -2.67 0.14 -22.39
N LEU A 121 -2.18 -1.01 -21.91
CA LEU A 121 -1.17 -1.07 -20.87
C LEU A 121 0.22 -0.80 -21.46
N PRO A 122 1.13 -0.18 -20.67
CA PRO A 122 2.52 -0.04 -21.11
C PRO A 122 3.11 -1.40 -21.51
N ARG A 123 3.66 -1.51 -22.72
CA ARG A 123 4.23 -2.77 -23.21
C ARG A 123 5.45 -3.21 -22.41
N THR A 124 6.13 -2.26 -21.81
CA THR A 124 7.34 -2.51 -21.01
C THR A 124 7.07 -2.24 -19.54
N ILE A 125 7.17 -3.29 -18.74
CA ILE A 125 7.33 -3.17 -17.28
C ILE A 125 8.83 -3.04 -17.04
N LYS A 126 9.24 -1.91 -16.44
CA LYS A 126 10.65 -1.57 -16.25
C LYS A 126 11.18 -2.10 -14.93
N GLU A 127 12.33 -2.73 -15.01
CA GLU A 127 13.15 -2.96 -13.82
C GLU A 127 13.78 -1.63 -13.35
N PRO A 128 14.18 -1.52 -12.07
CA PRO A 128 14.80 -0.32 -11.53
C PRO A 128 16.02 0.13 -12.35
N GLY A 129 16.12 1.43 -12.61
CA GLY A 129 17.25 1.97 -13.36
C GLY A 129 16.96 3.30 -14.03
N ILE A 130 17.74 3.62 -15.05
CA ILE A 130 17.52 4.81 -15.87
C ILE A 130 16.45 4.49 -16.92
N LEU A 131 15.39 5.31 -16.94
CA LEU A 131 14.33 5.22 -17.93
C LEU A 131 14.76 5.83 -19.27
N GLY A 132 15.37 7.01 -19.23
CA GLY A 132 15.83 7.75 -20.41
C GLY A 132 16.27 9.16 -20.08
N SER A 133 16.62 9.93 -21.10
CA SER A 133 16.97 11.35 -20.93
C SER A 133 15.70 12.21 -20.94
N ILE A 134 15.78 13.34 -20.24
CA ILE A 134 14.73 14.36 -20.26
C ILE A 134 14.54 14.92 -21.68
N LEU A 135 13.29 15.20 -22.06
CA LEU A 135 12.99 15.85 -23.34
C LEU A 135 13.64 17.26 -23.39
N PRO A 136 14.27 17.66 -24.50
CA PRO A 136 14.90 18.98 -24.63
C PRO A 136 13.95 20.15 -24.34
N SER A 137 12.67 20.03 -24.73
CA SER A 137 11.63 21.03 -24.45
C SER A 137 11.36 21.18 -22.96
N ILE A 138 11.36 20.07 -22.23
CA ILE A 138 11.13 20.05 -20.78
C ILE A 138 12.38 20.59 -20.05
N ALA A 139 13.58 20.15 -20.46
CA ALA A 139 14.83 20.67 -19.91
C ALA A 139 14.89 22.19 -20.04
N SER A 140 14.62 22.73 -21.24
CA SER A 140 14.60 24.17 -21.49
C SER A 140 13.56 24.89 -20.64
N ARG A 141 12.34 24.34 -20.52
CA ARG A 141 11.24 24.92 -19.71
C ARG A 141 11.61 25.08 -18.25
N PHE A 142 12.35 24.15 -17.67
CA PHE A 142 12.70 24.12 -16.26
C PHE A 142 14.16 24.59 -15.99
N GLY A 143 14.88 25.04 -17.00
CA GLY A 143 16.29 25.49 -16.85
C GLY A 143 17.24 24.35 -16.49
N LEU A 144 16.95 23.12 -16.91
CA LEU A 144 17.77 21.93 -16.67
C LEU A 144 18.73 21.66 -17.83
N SER A 145 19.81 20.92 -17.56
CA SER A 145 20.66 20.37 -18.64
C SER A 145 19.88 19.34 -19.46
N ALA A 146 20.12 19.30 -20.77
CA ALA A 146 19.58 18.26 -21.64
C ALA A 146 20.14 16.86 -21.34
N ASP A 147 21.23 16.76 -20.58
CA ASP A 147 21.86 15.50 -20.18
C ASP A 147 21.23 14.87 -18.93
N VAL A 148 20.24 15.54 -18.32
CA VAL A 148 19.55 15.02 -17.14
C VAL A 148 18.91 13.67 -17.46
N GLN A 149 19.24 12.66 -16.66
CA GLN A 149 18.66 11.32 -16.75
C GLN A 149 17.46 11.20 -15.82
N VAL A 150 16.41 10.58 -16.31
CA VAL A 150 15.21 10.27 -15.53
C VAL A 150 15.26 8.81 -15.12
N ALA A 151 15.21 8.55 -13.80
CA ALA A 151 15.12 7.20 -13.27
C ALA A 151 13.69 6.65 -13.42
N THR A 152 13.54 5.33 -13.40
CA THR A 152 12.22 4.68 -13.39
C THR A 152 11.36 5.11 -12.21
N GLY A 153 11.98 5.50 -11.08
CA GLY A 153 11.26 5.82 -9.85
C GLY A 153 10.60 4.58 -9.23
N GLY A 154 9.51 4.78 -8.50
CA GLY A 154 8.71 3.72 -7.89
C GLY A 154 7.63 4.28 -6.99
N GLY A 155 6.73 3.42 -6.50
CA GLY A 155 5.71 3.76 -5.53
C GLY A 155 6.30 4.23 -4.20
N ASP A 156 5.50 4.96 -3.41
CA ASP A 156 5.93 5.59 -2.15
C ASP A 156 6.49 4.58 -1.13
N ASN A 157 5.85 3.41 -0.99
CA ASN A 157 6.34 2.35 -0.09
C ASN A 157 7.65 1.73 -0.58
N MET A 158 7.83 1.59 -1.90
CA MET A 158 9.06 1.09 -2.50
C MET A 158 10.21 2.09 -2.30
N MET A 159 9.94 3.38 -2.48
CA MET A 159 10.90 4.45 -2.20
C MET A 159 11.16 4.57 -0.70
N GLY A 160 10.13 4.37 0.14
CA GLY A 160 10.27 4.29 1.59
C GLY A 160 11.19 3.15 2.03
N ALA A 161 11.10 1.97 1.39
CA ALA A 161 12.00 0.85 1.66
C ALA A 161 13.46 1.19 1.37
N ILE A 162 13.73 1.86 0.24
CA ILE A 162 15.07 2.33 -0.11
C ILE A 162 15.53 3.37 0.92
N GLY A 163 14.70 4.35 1.24
CA GLY A 163 15.02 5.43 2.17
C GLY A 163 15.28 4.95 3.62
N THR A 164 14.70 3.83 4.03
CA THR A 164 14.92 3.21 5.34
C THR A 164 15.96 2.09 5.32
N ALA A 165 16.66 1.91 4.19
CA ALA A 165 17.62 0.84 3.94
C ALA A 165 17.04 -0.58 4.06
N SER A 166 15.72 -0.74 3.88
CA SER A 166 15.05 -2.06 3.80
C SER A 166 15.21 -2.65 2.40
N VAL A 167 16.46 -2.88 1.99
CA VAL A 167 16.84 -3.35 0.65
C VAL A 167 17.51 -4.72 0.66
N SER A 168 17.75 -5.28 1.85
CA SER A 168 18.30 -6.62 2.02
C SER A 168 17.23 -7.59 2.54
N ASP A 169 17.38 -8.86 2.20
CA ASP A 169 16.43 -9.92 2.55
C ASP A 169 16.18 -9.99 4.08
N GLY A 170 14.93 -9.85 4.47
CA GLY A 170 14.50 -9.83 5.87
C GLY A 170 14.58 -8.45 6.55
N CYS A 171 15.00 -7.40 5.86
CA CYS A 171 14.91 -6.03 6.38
C CYS A 171 13.47 -5.53 6.24
N LEU A 172 12.83 -5.22 7.36
CA LEU A 172 11.45 -4.75 7.45
C LEU A 172 11.42 -3.27 7.82
N THR A 173 10.51 -2.53 7.22
CA THR A 173 10.11 -1.19 7.68
C THR A 173 8.70 -1.23 8.25
N LEU A 174 8.53 -0.63 9.42
CA LEU A 174 7.25 -0.33 10.04
C LEU A 174 7.05 1.19 9.99
N SER A 175 6.06 1.62 9.22
CA SER A 175 5.68 3.03 9.15
C SER A 175 4.50 3.31 10.06
N LEU A 176 4.70 4.15 11.08
CA LEU A 176 3.73 4.58 12.06
C LEU A 176 3.14 5.94 11.65
N GLY A 177 2.36 5.94 10.57
CA GLY A 177 1.60 7.10 10.08
C GLY A 177 0.15 7.09 10.59
N THR A 178 -0.74 7.86 9.97
CA THR A 178 -2.20 7.85 10.25
C THR A 178 -2.74 6.43 10.11
N SER A 179 -2.43 5.76 8.99
CA SER A 179 -2.50 4.32 8.80
C SER A 179 -1.11 3.71 9.02
N GLY A 180 -1.05 2.41 9.28
CA GLY A 180 0.20 1.70 9.45
C GLY A 180 0.56 0.88 8.24
N THR A 181 1.86 0.79 7.90
CA THR A 181 2.33 -0.14 6.89
C THR A 181 3.54 -0.92 7.38
N LEU A 182 3.51 -2.24 7.15
CA LEU A 182 4.67 -3.10 7.28
C LEU A 182 5.05 -3.59 5.90
N PHE A 183 6.30 -3.43 5.53
CA PHE A 183 6.83 -4.01 4.31
C PHE A 183 8.25 -4.55 4.55
N VAL A 184 8.55 -5.66 3.92
CA VAL A 184 9.82 -6.36 4.10
C VAL A 184 10.45 -6.65 2.74
N SER A 185 11.74 -6.37 2.61
CA SER A 185 12.50 -6.80 1.45
C SER A 185 12.66 -8.33 1.47
N SER A 186 12.31 -8.98 0.38
CA SER A 186 12.34 -10.42 0.26
C SER A 186 12.96 -10.87 -1.06
N SER A 187 13.81 -11.89 -1.01
CA SER A 187 14.38 -12.55 -2.20
C SER A 187 13.38 -13.45 -2.94
N LYS A 188 12.17 -13.64 -2.38
CA LYS A 188 11.11 -14.48 -2.93
C LYS A 188 9.76 -13.78 -2.84
N PRO A 189 8.84 -14.03 -3.78
CA PRO A 189 7.48 -13.51 -3.69
C PRO A 189 6.76 -14.12 -2.48
N ALA A 190 6.07 -13.30 -1.70
CA ALA A 190 5.17 -13.80 -0.68
C ALA A 190 3.96 -14.50 -1.31
N ILE A 191 3.50 -15.57 -0.67
CA ILE A 191 2.27 -16.25 -1.02
C ILE A 191 1.40 -16.25 0.23
N ASP A 192 0.45 -15.34 0.27
CA ASP A 192 -0.51 -15.29 1.36
C ASP A 192 -1.87 -15.81 0.88
N PRO A 193 -2.28 -17.01 1.32
CA PRO A 193 -3.54 -17.62 0.89
C PRO A 193 -4.76 -16.84 1.36
N PHE A 194 -4.61 -16.01 2.40
CA PHE A 194 -5.70 -15.20 2.96
C PHE A 194 -5.82 -13.83 2.29
N GLY A 195 -4.79 -13.40 1.52
CA GLY A 195 -4.78 -12.11 0.84
C GLY A 195 -4.60 -10.91 1.79
N ALA A 196 -4.07 -11.14 3.00
CA ALA A 196 -3.73 -10.09 3.94
C ALA A 196 -2.50 -9.30 3.50
N LEU A 197 -1.53 -9.99 2.88
CA LEU A 197 -0.35 -9.36 2.31
C LEU A 197 -0.56 -9.01 0.83
N ALA A 198 -0.26 -7.77 0.48
CA ALA A 198 -0.06 -7.40 -0.91
C ALA A 198 1.31 -7.91 -1.37
N ALA A 199 1.34 -8.74 -2.41
CA ALA A 199 2.57 -9.30 -2.94
C ALA A 199 3.20 -8.32 -3.94
N PHE A 200 3.77 -7.21 -3.44
CA PHE A 200 4.40 -6.21 -4.29
C PHE A 200 5.82 -6.58 -4.68
N CYS A 201 6.26 -6.04 -5.81
CA CYS A 201 7.67 -6.00 -6.19
C CYS A 201 8.32 -4.75 -5.59
N SER A 202 9.62 -4.83 -5.31
CA SER A 202 10.40 -3.68 -4.88
C SER A 202 10.94 -2.89 -6.07
N SER A 203 11.28 -1.62 -5.84
CA SER A 203 11.99 -0.79 -6.83
C SER A 203 13.52 -0.93 -6.73
N HIS A 204 14.03 -2.04 -6.21
CA HIS A 204 15.46 -2.39 -6.22
C HIS A 204 15.73 -3.81 -6.77
N GLY A 205 14.73 -4.43 -7.43
CA GLY A 205 14.92 -5.71 -8.16
C GLY A 205 14.55 -6.98 -7.39
N SER A 206 13.87 -6.86 -6.23
CA SER A 206 13.38 -8.00 -5.44
C SER A 206 11.86 -7.91 -5.21
N TRP A 207 11.34 -8.49 -4.13
CA TRP A 207 9.93 -8.37 -3.73
C TRP A 207 9.80 -7.55 -2.45
N LEU A 208 8.65 -6.92 -2.29
CA LEU A 208 8.31 -6.09 -1.15
C LEU A 208 6.88 -6.43 -0.68
N PRO A 209 6.65 -7.65 -0.15
CA PRO A 209 5.36 -7.95 0.44
C PRO A 209 5.02 -6.91 1.51
N LEU A 210 3.77 -6.43 1.45
CA LEU A 210 3.31 -5.30 2.23
C LEU A 210 1.98 -5.61 2.91
N LEU A 211 1.86 -5.19 4.16
CA LEU A 211 0.62 -5.15 4.93
C LEU A 211 0.28 -3.70 5.25
N CYS A 212 -0.98 -3.34 5.13
CA CYS A 212 -1.47 -2.02 5.46
C CYS A 212 -2.64 -2.12 6.43
N THR A 213 -2.57 -1.42 7.57
CA THR A 213 -3.67 -1.25 8.52
C THR A 213 -4.36 0.10 8.31
N MET A 214 -5.64 0.18 8.63
CA MET A 214 -6.42 1.45 8.53
C MET A 214 -6.21 2.34 9.74
N ASN A 215 -5.82 1.77 10.87
CA ASN A 215 -5.74 2.44 12.15
C ASN A 215 -4.34 2.28 12.75
N CYS A 216 -3.58 3.38 12.76
CA CYS A 216 -2.29 3.43 13.46
C CYS A 216 -2.28 4.67 14.36
N THR A 217 -1.59 5.75 14.00
CA THR A 217 -1.63 6.95 14.84
C THR A 217 -3.02 7.57 14.92
N VAL A 218 -3.92 7.33 13.96
CA VAL A 218 -5.31 7.79 14.07
C VAL A 218 -6.00 7.24 15.32
N ALA A 219 -5.71 6.00 15.71
CA ALA A 219 -6.28 5.39 16.91
C ALA A 219 -5.72 6.05 18.18
N SER A 220 -4.39 6.11 18.32
CA SER A 220 -3.74 6.75 19.47
C SER A 220 -4.06 8.24 19.57
N GLU A 221 -4.10 8.98 18.45
CA GLU A 221 -4.48 10.37 18.38
C GLU A 221 -5.95 10.63 18.78
N SER A 222 -6.86 9.73 18.42
CA SER A 222 -8.26 9.82 18.85
C SER A 222 -8.37 9.67 20.36
N VAL A 223 -7.63 8.73 20.95
CA VAL A 223 -7.58 8.54 22.39
C VAL A 223 -6.88 9.71 23.09
N ARG A 224 -5.75 10.20 22.56
CA ARG A 224 -5.06 11.38 23.09
C ARG A 224 -5.97 12.60 23.18
N LYS A 225 -6.70 12.90 22.08
CA LYS A 225 -7.66 14.01 22.03
C LYS A 225 -8.82 13.80 23.00
N PHE A 226 -9.32 12.57 23.14
CA PHE A 226 -10.37 12.26 24.10
C PHE A 226 -9.92 12.48 25.56
N LEU A 227 -8.64 12.23 25.87
CA LEU A 227 -8.06 12.46 27.19
C LEU A 227 -7.65 13.92 27.42
N ASP A 228 -7.76 14.80 26.42
CA ASP A 228 -7.37 16.20 26.43
C ASP A 228 -5.89 16.40 26.83
N LEU A 229 -4.99 15.67 26.14
CA LEU A 229 -3.55 15.68 26.39
C LEU A 229 -2.80 16.19 25.15
N ASP A 230 -1.64 16.83 25.37
CA ASP A 230 -0.69 17.05 24.29
C ASP A 230 0.11 15.76 24.00
N VAL A 231 0.95 15.76 22.92
CA VAL A 231 1.68 14.56 22.48
C VAL A 231 2.68 14.08 23.52
N LYS A 232 3.37 15.03 24.20
CA LYS A 232 4.36 14.69 25.23
C LYS A 232 3.68 14.19 26.51
N GLU A 233 2.62 14.86 26.93
CA GLU A 233 1.81 14.42 28.08
C GLU A 233 1.24 13.02 27.87
N PHE A 234 0.83 12.71 26.65
CA PHE A 234 0.28 11.38 26.31
C PHE A 234 1.34 10.29 26.49
N ASP A 235 2.55 10.49 25.98
CA ASP A 235 3.67 9.55 26.18
C ASP A 235 4.04 9.42 27.66
N ASP A 236 4.13 10.55 28.39
CA ASP A 236 4.48 10.60 29.81
C ASP A 236 3.42 9.87 30.69
N ILE A 237 2.15 9.98 30.34
CA ILE A 237 1.04 9.30 31.02
C ILE A 237 1.04 7.82 30.69
N ALA A 238 1.13 7.45 29.41
CA ALA A 238 1.16 6.05 29.00
C ALA A 238 2.32 5.27 29.65
N ARG A 239 3.46 5.92 29.89
CA ARG A 239 4.63 5.33 30.56
C ARG A 239 4.38 4.94 32.04
N LYS A 240 3.40 5.55 32.70
CA LYS A 240 3.05 5.25 34.10
C LYS A 240 2.29 3.92 34.25
N ALA A 241 1.62 3.48 33.19
CA ALA A 241 0.94 2.20 33.20
C ALA A 241 1.93 1.03 33.02
N PRO A 242 1.70 -0.11 33.66
CA PRO A 242 2.47 -1.32 33.40
C PRO A 242 2.20 -1.86 31.98
N VAL A 243 3.11 -2.68 31.46
CA VAL A 243 2.89 -3.45 30.23
C VAL A 243 1.63 -4.30 30.39
N GLY A 244 0.76 -4.29 29.38
CA GLY A 244 -0.55 -4.94 29.41
C GLY A 244 -1.63 -4.10 30.07
N SER A 245 -1.35 -2.82 30.43
CA SER A 245 -2.34 -1.81 30.84
C SER A 245 -3.31 -2.29 31.92
N GLU A 246 -2.84 -3.09 32.88
CA GLU A 246 -3.66 -3.76 33.92
C GLU A 246 -4.86 -4.55 33.33
N GLY A 247 -4.71 -5.13 32.12
CA GLY A 247 -5.75 -5.91 31.43
C GLY A 247 -6.68 -5.10 30.55
N VAL A 248 -6.49 -3.79 30.43
CA VAL A 248 -7.21 -2.97 29.45
C VAL A 248 -6.63 -3.19 28.08
N LEU A 249 -7.47 -3.49 27.09
CA LEU A 249 -7.10 -3.69 25.70
C LEU A 249 -7.94 -2.78 24.79
N LEU A 250 -7.30 -2.08 23.84
CA LEU A 250 -7.98 -1.43 22.73
C LEU A 250 -7.97 -2.33 21.49
N LEU A 251 -9.14 -2.56 20.92
CA LEU A 251 -9.30 -2.96 19.52
C LEU A 251 -9.37 -1.69 18.68
N PRO A 252 -8.35 -1.36 17.86
CA PRO A 252 -8.20 -0.01 17.30
C PRO A 252 -9.02 0.26 16.03
N PHE A 253 -10.06 -0.48 15.75
CA PHE A 253 -10.78 -0.52 14.47
C PHE A 253 -11.72 0.68 14.24
N PHE A 254 -11.29 1.91 14.57
CA PHE A 254 -12.13 3.12 14.50
C PHE A 254 -12.72 3.40 13.11
N ASN A 255 -11.97 3.09 12.07
CA ASN A 255 -12.34 3.31 10.66
C ASN A 255 -12.66 2.01 9.91
N GLY A 256 -13.09 0.96 10.62
CA GLY A 256 -13.01 -0.39 10.10
C GLY A 256 -11.57 -0.86 10.00
N GLU A 257 -11.32 -2.09 9.56
CA GLU A 257 -9.96 -2.60 9.39
C GLU A 257 -9.88 -3.54 8.18
N ARG A 258 -8.68 -3.63 7.60
CA ARG A 258 -8.34 -4.54 6.51
C ARG A 258 -7.80 -5.86 7.03
N ILE A 259 -7.01 -5.81 8.09
CA ILE A 259 -6.35 -6.97 8.68
C ILE A 259 -6.44 -6.89 10.20
N PRO A 260 -7.36 -7.68 10.77
CA PRO A 260 -8.32 -8.59 10.13
C PRO A 260 -9.34 -7.85 9.25
N ASN A 261 -9.95 -8.54 8.29
CA ASN A 261 -10.94 -7.94 7.39
C ASN A 261 -12.26 -7.64 8.14
N LEU A 262 -12.32 -6.46 8.72
CA LEU A 262 -13.43 -5.93 9.52
C LEU A 262 -13.86 -4.55 9.00
N PRO A 263 -14.45 -4.45 7.80
CA PRO A 263 -14.76 -3.16 7.17
C PRO A 263 -15.73 -2.28 8.00
N ASN A 264 -16.51 -2.89 8.88
CA ASN A 264 -17.45 -2.21 9.79
C ASN A 264 -16.96 -2.23 11.25
N GLY A 265 -15.70 -2.58 11.49
CA GLY A 265 -15.09 -2.58 12.83
C GLY A 265 -15.22 -1.23 13.53
N LYS A 266 -15.24 -1.25 14.86
CA LYS A 266 -15.29 -0.06 15.70
C LYS A 266 -14.21 -0.13 16.77
N GLY A 267 -13.63 1.03 17.10
CA GLY A 267 -12.73 1.14 18.23
C GLY A 267 -13.45 0.71 19.53
N THR A 268 -12.84 -0.22 20.25
CA THR A 268 -13.48 -0.82 21.44
C THR A 268 -12.45 -1.05 22.54
N PHE A 269 -12.67 -0.45 23.70
CA PHE A 269 -11.95 -0.84 24.90
C PHE A 269 -12.62 -2.04 25.57
N THR A 270 -11.83 -3.02 25.97
CA THR A 270 -12.28 -4.20 26.71
C THR A 270 -11.43 -4.43 27.95
N GLY A 271 -11.90 -5.25 28.90
CA GLY A 271 -11.20 -5.53 30.15
C GLY A 271 -11.29 -4.41 31.20
N LEU A 272 -12.17 -3.42 31.01
CA LEU A 272 -12.33 -2.31 31.97
C LEU A 272 -13.01 -2.75 33.26
N THR A 273 -12.44 -2.31 34.38
CA THR A 273 -13.02 -2.41 35.74
C THR A 273 -12.91 -1.03 36.41
N PRO A 274 -13.60 -0.80 37.56
CA PRO A 274 -13.43 0.46 38.29
C PRO A 274 -11.97 0.71 38.74
N GLU A 275 -11.20 -0.34 39.00
CA GLU A 275 -9.83 -0.25 39.48
C GLU A 275 -8.80 0.10 38.42
N ASN A 276 -9.02 -0.36 37.17
CA ASN A 276 -8.08 -0.16 36.04
C ASN A 276 -8.51 0.93 35.05
N MET A 277 -9.69 1.54 35.22
CA MET A 277 -10.17 2.64 34.38
C MET A 277 -9.44 3.96 34.72
N LYS A 278 -8.16 4.02 34.37
CA LYS A 278 -7.23 5.13 34.62
C LYS A 278 -6.72 5.69 33.31
N LYS A 279 -6.40 7.01 33.27
CA LYS A 279 -5.89 7.68 32.06
C LYS A 279 -4.64 7.00 31.50
N GLU A 280 -3.73 6.57 32.39
CA GLU A 280 -2.49 5.91 32.02
C GLU A 280 -2.74 4.57 31.33
N ASN A 281 -3.67 3.76 31.83
CA ASN A 281 -4.01 2.47 31.22
C ASN A 281 -4.70 2.66 29.86
N ILE A 282 -5.61 3.61 29.74
CA ILE A 282 -6.29 3.94 28.49
C ILE A 282 -5.28 4.43 27.44
N ALA A 283 -4.37 5.33 27.83
CA ALA A 283 -3.33 5.83 26.94
C ALA A 283 -2.40 4.70 26.45
N ARG A 284 -1.89 3.89 27.38
CA ARG A 284 -1.00 2.77 27.04
C ARG A 284 -1.70 1.70 26.21
N ALA A 285 -2.90 1.29 26.58
CA ALA A 285 -3.70 0.31 25.85
C ALA A 285 -3.93 0.73 24.39
N SER A 286 -3.98 2.04 24.11
CA SER A 286 -4.14 2.51 22.73
C SER A 286 -2.90 2.31 21.86
N LEU A 287 -1.70 2.41 22.45
CA LEU A 287 -0.44 2.10 21.76
C LEU A 287 -0.25 0.59 21.61
N GLU A 288 -0.52 -0.16 22.67
CA GLU A 288 -0.41 -1.62 22.69
C GLU A 288 -1.40 -2.27 21.71
N GLY A 289 -2.64 -1.79 21.63
CA GLY A 289 -3.66 -2.32 20.71
C GLY A 289 -3.23 -2.22 19.25
N VAL A 290 -2.67 -1.08 18.84
CA VAL A 290 -2.09 -0.93 17.49
C VAL A 290 -0.86 -1.84 17.31
N SER A 291 -0.03 -1.98 18.33
CA SER A 291 1.15 -2.86 18.27
C SER A 291 0.76 -4.33 18.11
N PHE A 292 -0.32 -4.77 18.75
CA PHE A 292 -0.85 -6.14 18.56
C PHE A 292 -1.39 -6.36 17.14
N GLU A 293 -1.94 -5.35 16.51
CA GLU A 293 -2.35 -5.44 15.10
C GLU A 293 -1.14 -5.65 14.17
N PHE A 294 -0.03 -4.95 14.42
CA PHE A 294 1.23 -5.21 13.71
C PHE A 294 1.81 -6.59 13.99
N LEU A 295 1.63 -7.13 15.20
CA LEU A 295 2.04 -8.50 15.50
C LEU A 295 1.27 -9.52 14.66
N LEU A 296 -0.04 -9.35 14.45
CA LEU A 296 -0.80 -10.17 13.51
C LEU A 296 -0.23 -10.07 12.09
N GLY A 297 0.22 -8.88 11.68
CA GLY A 297 0.90 -8.68 10.41
C GLY A 297 2.22 -9.46 10.31
N LEU A 298 3.04 -9.45 11.34
CA LEU A 298 4.28 -10.24 11.40
C LEU A 298 4.03 -11.74 11.30
N GLU A 299 2.96 -12.24 11.93
CA GLU A 299 2.55 -13.64 11.79
C GLU A 299 2.14 -13.98 10.33
N SER A 300 1.48 -13.05 9.62
CA SER A 300 1.15 -13.24 8.20
C SER A 300 2.41 -13.36 7.33
N PHE A 301 3.46 -12.55 7.57
CA PHE A 301 4.74 -12.70 6.90
C PHE A 301 5.36 -14.07 7.15
N LYS A 302 5.39 -14.52 8.41
CA LYS A 302 5.92 -15.81 8.81
C LYS A 302 5.17 -16.97 8.15
N GLN A 303 3.83 -16.92 8.11
CA GLN A 303 3.00 -17.93 7.44
C GLN A 303 3.25 -17.95 5.92
N SER A 304 3.61 -16.80 5.34
CA SER A 304 3.98 -16.66 3.92
C SER A 304 5.46 -17.00 3.65
N SER A 305 6.17 -17.58 4.62
CA SER A 305 7.60 -17.92 4.54
C SER A 305 8.52 -16.72 4.25
N VAL A 306 8.12 -15.54 4.70
CA VAL A 306 8.91 -14.31 4.63
C VAL A 306 9.57 -14.10 5.99
N GLU A 307 10.90 -14.10 6.01
CA GLU A 307 11.69 -13.90 7.22
C GLU A 307 11.83 -12.41 7.54
N CYS A 308 11.64 -12.04 8.81
CA CYS A 308 11.86 -10.68 9.31
C CYS A 308 13.06 -10.71 10.29
N LYS A 309 14.16 -10.02 9.94
CA LYS A 309 15.42 -10.02 10.71
C LYS A 309 15.65 -8.74 11.47
N THR A 310 15.36 -7.62 10.83
CA THR A 310 15.54 -6.27 11.40
C THR A 310 14.33 -5.42 11.11
N ILE A 311 14.03 -4.47 11.99
CA ILE A 311 12.91 -3.54 11.85
C ILE A 311 13.43 -2.12 11.89
N SER A 312 13.16 -1.35 10.84
CA SER A 312 13.35 0.11 10.79
C SER A 312 12.01 0.79 11.05
N LEU A 313 11.97 1.78 11.92
CA LEU A 313 10.76 2.55 12.21
C LEU A 313 10.79 3.89 11.49
N THR A 314 9.65 4.30 10.94
CA THR A 314 9.45 5.62 10.32
C THR A 314 8.04 6.15 10.62
N GLY A 315 7.75 7.37 10.17
CA GLY A 315 6.46 8.03 10.44
C GLY A 315 6.42 8.79 11.76
N GLY A 316 5.34 9.54 11.98
CA GLY A 316 5.19 10.40 13.16
C GLY A 316 5.21 9.63 14.48
N GLY A 317 4.58 8.46 14.53
CA GLY A 317 4.55 7.59 15.71
C GLY A 317 5.92 7.06 16.13
N ALA A 318 6.88 6.97 15.20
CA ALA A 318 8.25 6.55 15.51
C ALA A 318 9.01 7.53 16.43
N ASN A 319 8.50 8.76 16.62
CA ASN A 319 9.06 9.71 17.58
C ASN A 319 8.66 9.39 19.03
N SER A 320 7.59 8.65 19.26
CA SER A 320 7.19 8.22 20.61
C SER A 320 8.18 7.20 21.16
N ALA A 321 8.83 7.53 22.27
CA ALA A 321 9.81 6.65 22.90
C ALA A 321 9.14 5.42 23.52
N ILE A 322 7.96 5.60 24.13
CA ILE A 322 7.21 4.49 24.71
C ILE A 322 6.67 3.52 23.65
N TRP A 323 6.35 4.02 22.45
CA TRP A 323 5.89 3.16 21.38
C TRP A 323 7.01 2.32 20.77
N ARG A 324 8.25 2.82 20.84
CA ARG A 324 9.44 2.07 20.38
C ARG A 324 9.87 0.98 21.38
N GLU A 325 9.58 1.13 22.67
CA GLU A 325 9.86 0.14 23.74
C GLU A 325 8.94 -1.08 23.63
#